data_1cd81155f1d34c41944a5a9736efb770
#
_entry.id   1cd81155f1d34c41944a5a9736efb770
#
_cell.length_a   1.000
_cell.length_b   1.000
_cell.length_c   1.000
_cell.angle_alpha   90.00
_cell.angle_beta   90.00
_cell.angle_gamma   90.00
#
_symmetry.space_group_name_H-M   'P 1'
#
loop_
_entity.id
_entity.type
_entity.pdbx_description
1 polymer ?
#
loop_
_entity_poly.entity_id
_entity_poly.type
_entity_poly.pdbx_seq_one_letter_code
_entity_poly.pdbx_strand_id
1 'polypeptide(L)'
;RSMRETKIPFIMLVGGRGTGKTYSALLDAYLHDVLENGRKFLYMRRTKEQLKMCCSDKYNPFRKINHDRGYNIRPKKEAGTISFYDGDTQIGGGIALTSVDDVKSMDAFDTDIIIYDEFIKARSARRMKGEAENLADLYETVNRNRELEGYPPVTLLMLANANDSANAIFVYLKLVSIAEKMQVKGKFPAIYRNDTRLLLLI
;
A
#
# COMPACT_ATOMS: atom_id res chain seq x y z
N ARG A 1 19.20 6.39 2.28
CA ARG A 1 18.55 5.64 3.39
C ARG A 1 17.28 5.02 2.86
N SER A 2 17.12 3.70 3.04
CA SER A 2 15.88 3.00 2.72
C SER A 2 14.69 3.61 3.49
N MET A 3 13.50 3.63 2.90
CA MET A 3 12.28 4.05 3.61
C MET A 3 12.04 3.21 4.87
N ARG A 4 12.44 1.93 4.85
CA ARG A 4 12.36 1.00 6.00
C ARG A 4 13.19 1.43 7.21
N GLU A 5 14.38 2.01 6.98
CA GLU A 5 15.24 2.50 8.07
C GLU A 5 14.63 3.67 8.84
N THR A 6 13.59 4.30 8.29
CA THR A 6 12.97 5.48 8.91
C THR A 6 12.13 5.14 10.14
N LYS A 7 11.65 3.90 10.28
CA LYS A 7 10.67 3.46 11.29
C LYS A 7 9.38 4.29 11.32
N ILE A 8 9.07 5.00 10.22
CA ILE A 8 7.88 5.84 10.09
C ILE A 8 6.72 4.94 9.63
N PRO A 9 5.61 4.88 10.37
CA PRO A 9 4.52 3.96 10.05
C PRO A 9 3.72 4.37 8.81
N PHE A 10 3.58 5.67 8.50
CA PHE A 10 2.79 6.14 7.36
C PHE A 10 3.69 6.78 6.30
N ILE A 11 3.83 6.12 5.15
CA ILE A 11 4.67 6.56 4.03
C ILE A 11 3.79 6.78 2.80
N MET A 12 3.84 7.97 2.23
CA MET A 12 3.10 8.33 1.03
C MET A 12 4.07 8.68 -0.10
N LEU A 13 3.94 7.97 -1.21
CA LEU A 13 4.73 8.18 -2.41
C LEU A 13 3.80 8.61 -3.55
N VAL A 14 3.84 9.89 -3.89
CA VAL A 14 2.95 10.50 -4.88
C VAL A 14 3.78 11.07 -6.04
N GLY A 15 3.38 10.76 -7.28
CA GLY A 15 4.15 11.24 -8.44
C GLY A 15 3.55 10.82 -9.76
N GLY A 16 4.25 11.09 -10.86
CA GLY A 16 3.81 10.78 -12.21
C GLY A 16 3.54 9.30 -12.46
N ARG A 17 2.79 8.99 -13.50
CA ARG A 17 2.65 7.61 -14.00
C ARG A 17 3.97 7.10 -14.55
N GLY A 18 4.21 5.79 -14.41
CA GLY A 18 5.41 5.15 -14.98
C GLY A 18 6.70 5.37 -14.18
N THR A 19 6.68 6.05 -13.04
CA THR A 19 7.86 6.28 -12.20
C THR A 19 8.30 5.04 -11.38
N GLY A 20 7.67 3.89 -11.56
CA GLY A 20 8.06 2.63 -10.92
C GLY A 20 7.60 2.45 -9.48
N LYS A 21 6.71 3.31 -8.94
CA LYS A 21 6.26 3.25 -7.53
C LYS A 21 5.79 1.87 -7.10
N THR A 22 4.81 1.32 -7.79
CA THR A 22 4.22 -0.01 -7.48
C THR A 22 5.25 -1.12 -7.66
N TYR A 23 6.05 -1.05 -8.75
CA TYR A 23 7.12 -2.01 -9.00
C TYR A 23 8.12 -2.06 -7.84
N SER A 24 8.65 -0.89 -7.45
CA SER A 24 9.65 -0.81 -6.38
C SER A 24 9.09 -1.22 -5.02
N ALA A 25 7.86 -0.83 -4.70
CA ALA A 25 7.20 -1.18 -3.44
C ALA A 25 6.98 -2.70 -3.31
N LEU A 26 6.46 -3.34 -4.36
CA LEU A 26 6.22 -4.78 -4.36
C LEU A 26 7.51 -5.61 -4.40
N LEU A 27 8.51 -5.15 -5.18
CA LEU A 27 9.80 -5.81 -5.20
C LEU A 27 10.51 -5.71 -3.84
N ASP A 28 10.48 -4.55 -3.21
CA ASP A 28 11.05 -4.33 -1.87
C ASP A 28 10.34 -5.21 -0.82
N ALA A 29 9.00 -5.26 -0.82
CA ALA A 29 8.24 -6.12 0.07
C ALA A 29 8.56 -7.61 -0.14
N TYR A 30 8.67 -8.05 -1.39
CA TYR A 30 9.01 -9.43 -1.70
C TYR A 30 10.44 -9.79 -1.25
N LEU A 31 11.43 -8.94 -1.52
CA LEU A 31 12.81 -9.22 -1.16
C LEU A 31 13.03 -9.19 0.36
N HIS A 32 12.58 -8.15 1.03
CA HIS A 32 12.87 -7.94 2.45
C HIS A 32 11.85 -8.60 3.38
N ASP A 33 10.54 -8.45 3.15
CA ASP A 33 9.58 -9.05 4.07
C ASP A 33 9.48 -10.55 3.83
N VAL A 34 9.35 -10.98 2.56
CA VAL A 34 9.10 -12.39 2.27
C VAL A 34 10.39 -13.20 2.29
N LEU A 35 11.39 -12.87 1.44
CA LEU A 35 12.57 -13.73 1.26
C LEU A 35 13.54 -13.63 2.45
N GLU A 36 13.80 -12.43 2.97
CA GLU A 36 14.77 -12.25 4.06
C GLU A 36 14.17 -12.55 5.44
N ASN A 37 12.91 -12.16 5.69
CA ASN A 37 12.31 -12.20 7.03
C ASN A 37 11.20 -13.25 7.18
N GLY A 38 10.79 -13.96 6.12
CA GLY A 38 9.70 -14.94 6.17
C GLY A 38 8.33 -14.33 6.55
N ARG A 39 8.18 -13.03 6.35
CA ARG A 39 6.97 -12.27 6.66
C ARG A 39 6.10 -12.13 5.41
N LYS A 40 4.90 -11.60 5.55
CA LYS A 40 3.98 -11.37 4.43
C LYS A 40 3.73 -9.89 4.23
N PHE A 41 3.20 -9.55 3.05
CA PHE A 41 2.69 -8.22 2.74
C PHE A 41 1.17 -8.26 2.53
N LEU A 42 0.51 -7.12 2.74
CA LEU A 42 -0.89 -6.91 2.40
C LEU A 42 -0.98 -5.87 1.28
N TYR A 43 -1.46 -6.31 0.10
CA TYR A 43 -1.70 -5.43 -1.04
C TYR A 43 -3.13 -4.91 -1.03
N MET A 44 -3.32 -3.60 -1.11
CA MET A 44 -4.63 -2.99 -1.01
C MET A 44 -4.99 -2.17 -2.24
N ARG A 45 -6.24 -2.30 -2.67
CA ARG A 45 -6.89 -1.49 -3.70
C ARG A 45 -8.12 -0.80 -3.11
N ARG A 46 -8.62 0.24 -3.78
CA ARG A 46 -9.80 0.98 -3.29
C ARG A 46 -11.07 0.14 -3.34
N THR A 47 -11.29 -0.62 -4.42
CA THR A 47 -12.55 -1.38 -4.62
C THR A 47 -12.31 -2.87 -4.90
N LYS A 48 -13.36 -3.68 -4.64
CA LYS A 48 -13.35 -5.13 -4.94
C LYS A 48 -13.11 -5.44 -6.42
N GLU A 49 -13.62 -4.59 -7.31
CA GLU A 49 -13.44 -4.75 -8.76
C GLU A 49 -11.97 -4.54 -9.15
N GLN A 50 -11.35 -3.47 -8.64
CA GLN A 50 -9.92 -3.21 -8.87
C GLN A 50 -9.05 -4.34 -8.34
N LEU A 51 -9.39 -4.88 -7.16
CA LEU A 51 -8.67 -6.00 -6.57
C LEU A 51 -8.83 -7.28 -7.41
N LYS A 52 -10.05 -7.61 -7.85
CA LYS A 52 -10.32 -8.77 -8.70
C LYS A 52 -9.56 -8.72 -10.03
N MET A 53 -9.41 -7.54 -10.61
CA MET A 53 -8.64 -7.38 -11.85
C MET A 53 -7.19 -7.86 -11.69
N CYS A 54 -6.60 -7.74 -10.51
CA CYS A 54 -5.24 -8.18 -10.24
C CYS A 54 -5.03 -9.69 -10.49
N CYS A 55 -6.10 -10.50 -10.44
CA CYS A 55 -6.02 -11.94 -10.68
C CYS A 55 -5.90 -12.32 -12.16
N SER A 56 -6.00 -11.38 -13.08
CA SER A 56 -5.74 -11.64 -14.50
C SER A 56 -4.28 -11.33 -14.84
N ASP A 57 -3.69 -12.10 -15.75
CA ASP A 57 -2.28 -11.94 -16.14
C ASP A 57 -1.93 -10.52 -16.58
N LYS A 58 -2.84 -9.86 -17.29
CA LYS A 58 -2.66 -8.49 -17.78
C LYS A 58 -2.51 -7.47 -16.65
N TYR A 59 -3.22 -7.65 -15.54
CA TYR A 59 -3.31 -6.70 -14.42
C TYR A 59 -2.67 -7.22 -13.13
N ASN A 60 -2.00 -8.37 -13.18
CA ASN A 60 -1.19 -8.84 -12.05
C ASN A 60 -0.13 -7.79 -11.70
N PRO A 61 -0.13 -7.25 -10.47
CA PRO A 61 0.81 -6.20 -10.06
C PRO A 61 2.27 -6.67 -10.07
N PHE A 62 2.51 -7.99 -9.98
CA PHE A 62 3.85 -8.59 -10.12
C PHE A 62 4.25 -8.93 -11.55
N ARG A 63 3.40 -8.71 -12.56
CA ARG A 63 3.68 -9.10 -13.94
C ARG A 63 5.05 -8.62 -14.44
N LYS A 64 5.36 -7.34 -14.20
CA LYS A 64 6.64 -6.77 -14.65
C LYS A 64 7.82 -7.31 -13.82
N ILE A 65 7.64 -7.50 -12.53
CA ILE A 65 8.66 -8.08 -11.63
C ILE A 65 8.94 -9.52 -12.06
N ASN A 66 7.92 -10.32 -12.32
CA ASN A 66 8.06 -11.70 -12.82
C ASN A 66 8.88 -11.74 -14.12
N HIS A 67 8.53 -10.86 -15.08
CA HIS A 67 9.26 -10.78 -16.35
C HIS A 67 10.73 -10.38 -16.14
N ASP A 68 10.98 -9.32 -15.37
CA ASP A 68 12.33 -8.73 -15.26
C ASP A 68 13.26 -9.57 -14.36
N ARG A 69 12.72 -10.35 -13.42
CA ARG A 69 13.48 -11.10 -12.40
C ARG A 69 13.34 -12.61 -12.49
N GLY A 70 12.52 -13.12 -13.41
CA GLY A 70 12.27 -14.55 -13.56
C GLY A 70 11.45 -15.18 -12.44
N TYR A 71 10.68 -14.37 -11.66
CA TYR A 71 9.77 -14.88 -10.64
C TYR A 71 8.45 -15.35 -11.26
N ASN A 72 7.66 -16.10 -10.48
CA ASN A 72 6.35 -16.61 -10.93
C ASN A 72 5.24 -16.32 -9.90
N ILE A 73 5.22 -15.08 -9.39
CA ILE A 73 4.28 -14.66 -8.37
C ILE A 73 2.88 -14.50 -8.98
N ARG A 74 1.91 -15.24 -8.45
CA ARG A 74 0.54 -15.29 -8.97
C ARG A 74 -0.49 -14.97 -7.90
N PRO A 75 -1.42 -14.05 -8.16
CA PRO A 75 -2.58 -13.86 -7.32
C PRO A 75 -3.64 -14.93 -7.60
N LYS A 76 -4.23 -15.47 -6.53
CA LYS A 76 -5.39 -16.35 -6.57
C LYS A 76 -6.56 -15.67 -5.87
N LYS A 77 -7.75 -15.79 -6.46
CA LYS A 77 -8.98 -15.27 -5.86
C LYS A 77 -9.43 -16.21 -4.73
N GLU A 78 -9.79 -15.61 -3.61
CA GLU A 78 -10.40 -16.26 -2.46
C GLU A 78 -11.74 -15.58 -2.11
N ALA A 79 -12.44 -16.07 -1.08
CA ALA A 79 -13.73 -15.51 -0.67
C ALA A 79 -13.58 -14.03 -0.21
N GLY A 80 -13.86 -13.09 -1.11
CA GLY A 80 -13.81 -11.64 -0.82
C GLY A 80 -12.43 -10.98 -0.89
N THR A 81 -11.34 -11.77 -0.94
CA THR A 81 -9.94 -11.35 -0.93
C THR A 81 -9.16 -11.95 -2.11
N ILE A 82 -7.88 -11.70 -2.17
CA ILE A 82 -6.93 -12.43 -3.02
C ILE A 82 -5.73 -12.84 -2.17
N SER A 83 -5.05 -13.92 -2.57
CA SER A 83 -3.78 -14.34 -1.99
C SER A 83 -2.71 -14.39 -3.06
N PHE A 84 -1.50 -13.92 -2.74
CA PHE A 84 -0.34 -14.00 -3.63
C PHE A 84 0.50 -15.21 -3.29
N TYR A 85 0.92 -15.94 -4.32
CA TYR A 85 1.71 -17.15 -4.21
C TYR A 85 2.98 -17.06 -5.05
N ASP A 86 4.08 -17.57 -4.50
CA ASP A 86 5.28 -17.92 -5.24
C ASP A 86 5.42 -19.44 -5.20
N GLY A 87 5.20 -20.11 -6.34
CA GLY A 87 4.95 -21.55 -6.35
C GLY A 87 3.71 -21.90 -5.51
N ASP A 88 3.92 -22.76 -4.50
CA ASP A 88 2.87 -23.17 -3.55
C ASP A 88 2.87 -22.37 -2.24
N THR A 89 3.85 -21.48 -2.05
CA THR A 89 3.98 -20.71 -0.84
C THR A 89 3.17 -19.42 -0.92
N GLN A 90 2.26 -19.18 0.04
CA GLN A 90 1.54 -17.93 0.18
C GLN A 90 2.47 -16.85 0.75
N ILE A 91 2.74 -15.82 -0.03
CA ILE A 91 3.67 -14.73 0.30
C ILE A 91 3.00 -13.42 0.71
N GLY A 92 1.70 -13.31 0.52
CA GLY A 92 0.94 -12.11 0.87
C GLY A 92 -0.55 -12.26 0.63
N GLY A 93 -1.29 -11.27 1.08
CA GLY A 93 -2.73 -11.14 0.86
C GLY A 93 -3.08 -9.89 0.07
N GLY A 94 -4.32 -9.82 -0.40
CA GLY A 94 -4.83 -8.61 -1.02
C GLY A 94 -6.27 -8.34 -0.62
N ILE A 95 -6.58 -7.06 -0.36
CA ILE A 95 -7.87 -6.62 0.13
C ILE A 95 -8.32 -5.33 -0.54
N ALA A 96 -9.62 -5.14 -0.61
CA ALA A 96 -10.22 -3.88 -1.01
C ALA A 96 -10.61 -3.04 0.20
N LEU A 97 -10.33 -1.73 0.17
CA LEU A 97 -10.73 -0.82 1.24
C LEU A 97 -12.26 -0.81 1.47
N THR A 98 -13.06 -1.09 0.44
CA THR A 98 -14.52 -1.29 0.56
C THR A 98 -14.92 -2.58 1.29
N SER A 99 -13.97 -3.40 1.73
CA SER A 99 -14.20 -4.70 2.39
C SER A 99 -13.56 -4.76 3.77
N VAL A 100 -13.35 -3.64 4.41
CA VAL A 100 -12.69 -3.58 5.74
C VAL A 100 -13.40 -4.45 6.77
N ASP A 101 -14.72 -4.56 6.70
CA ASP A 101 -15.48 -5.43 7.61
C ASP A 101 -15.16 -6.93 7.42
N ASP A 102 -14.78 -7.33 6.21
CA ASP A 102 -14.39 -8.72 5.90
C ASP A 102 -13.00 -9.06 6.50
N VAL A 103 -12.18 -8.05 6.83
CA VAL A 103 -10.80 -8.23 7.36
C VAL A 103 -10.77 -8.57 8.84
N LYS A 104 -11.81 -8.23 9.58
CA LYS A 104 -11.87 -8.43 11.04
C LYS A 104 -11.65 -9.89 11.45
N SER A 105 -11.80 -10.83 10.50
CA SER A 105 -11.54 -12.26 10.67
C SER A 105 -10.21 -12.74 10.06
N MET A 106 -9.42 -11.85 9.43
CA MET A 106 -8.16 -12.23 8.78
C MET A 106 -7.03 -12.21 9.82
N ASP A 107 -6.32 -13.34 9.91
CA ASP A 107 -5.05 -13.37 10.64
C ASP A 107 -3.98 -12.66 9.82
N ALA A 108 -3.66 -11.43 10.20
CA ALA A 108 -2.64 -10.60 9.56
C ALA A 108 -1.37 -10.45 10.43
N PHE A 109 -1.21 -11.30 11.43
CA PHE A 109 -0.12 -11.26 12.40
C PHE A 109 1.29 -11.28 11.76
N ASP A 110 1.45 -11.99 10.66
CA ASP A 110 2.70 -12.13 9.92
C ASP A 110 2.92 -11.03 8.85
N THR A 111 2.06 -9.98 8.83
CA THR A 111 2.15 -8.86 7.87
C THR A 111 2.96 -7.71 8.45
N ASP A 112 4.04 -7.31 7.80
CA ASP A 112 4.88 -6.17 8.21
C ASP A 112 4.64 -4.90 7.39
N ILE A 113 4.07 -5.03 6.19
CA ILE A 113 3.80 -3.90 5.31
C ILE A 113 2.43 -4.02 4.63
N ILE A 114 1.69 -2.90 4.63
CA ILE A 114 0.49 -2.71 3.83
C ILE A 114 0.85 -1.80 2.66
N ILE A 115 0.65 -2.26 1.43
CA ILE A 115 0.88 -1.46 0.21
C ILE A 115 -0.47 -1.06 -0.35
N TYR A 116 -0.87 0.20 -0.12
CA TYR A 116 -2.11 0.76 -0.66
C TYR A 116 -1.85 1.44 -2.00
N ASP A 117 -2.12 0.72 -3.08
CA ASP A 117 -1.88 1.21 -4.44
C ASP A 117 -3.09 1.99 -4.99
N GLU A 118 -2.80 3.10 -5.65
CA GLU A 118 -3.78 4.07 -6.18
C GLU A 118 -4.73 4.62 -5.10
N PHE A 119 -4.19 5.01 -3.93
CA PHE A 119 -5.01 5.56 -2.85
C PHE A 119 -5.69 6.89 -3.21
N ILE A 120 -5.12 7.70 -4.09
CA ILE A 120 -5.79 8.88 -4.65
C ILE A 120 -6.63 8.43 -5.85
N LYS A 121 -7.93 8.65 -5.75
CA LYS A 121 -8.87 8.27 -6.80
C LYS A 121 -8.58 8.98 -8.12
N ALA A 122 -8.86 8.34 -9.26
CA ALA A 122 -8.94 9.03 -10.54
C ALA A 122 -10.07 10.09 -10.51
N ARG A 123 -9.93 11.18 -11.28
CA ARG A 123 -10.92 12.27 -11.30
C ARG A 123 -12.34 11.78 -11.62
N SER A 124 -12.47 10.79 -12.52
CA SER A 124 -13.74 10.17 -12.91
C SER A 124 -14.30 9.17 -11.88
N ALA A 125 -13.50 8.73 -10.91
CA ALA A 125 -13.94 7.72 -9.96
C ALA A 125 -14.88 8.30 -8.88
N ARG A 126 -15.86 7.49 -8.46
CA ARG A 126 -16.80 7.87 -7.40
C ARG A 126 -16.08 8.05 -6.06
N ARG A 127 -16.51 9.02 -5.26
CA ARG A 127 -16.05 9.17 -3.87
C ARG A 127 -16.53 8.00 -3.03
N MET A 128 -15.67 7.53 -2.14
CA MET A 128 -16.01 6.54 -1.12
C MET A 128 -16.39 7.28 0.16
N LYS A 129 -17.50 6.90 0.76
CA LYS A 129 -17.89 7.43 2.08
C LYS A 129 -17.00 6.79 3.14
N GLY A 130 -16.50 7.56 4.09
CA GLY A 130 -15.69 7.04 5.19
C GLY A 130 -14.33 6.44 4.74
N GLU A 131 -13.75 6.94 3.63
CA GLU A 131 -12.53 6.34 3.04
C GLU A 131 -11.34 6.37 4.01
N ALA A 132 -11.17 7.47 4.72
CA ALA A 132 -10.06 7.64 5.65
C ALA A 132 -10.27 6.87 6.95
N GLU A 133 -11.50 6.85 7.44
CA GLU A 133 -11.91 6.09 8.62
C GLU A 133 -11.75 4.58 8.38
N ASN A 134 -12.23 4.09 7.24
CA ASN A 134 -12.04 2.68 6.85
C ASN A 134 -10.55 2.30 6.75
N LEU A 135 -9.70 3.22 6.27
CA LEU A 135 -8.26 2.99 6.23
C LEU A 135 -7.65 2.92 7.64
N ALA A 136 -8.09 3.79 8.55
CA ALA A 136 -7.63 3.78 9.93
C ALA A 136 -8.05 2.48 10.64
N ASP A 137 -9.30 2.06 10.50
CA ASP A 137 -9.83 0.81 11.08
C ASP A 137 -9.08 -0.43 10.56
N LEU A 138 -8.78 -0.46 9.25
CA LEU A 138 -7.95 -1.51 8.67
C LEU A 138 -6.55 -1.53 9.28
N TYR A 139 -5.91 -0.37 9.32
CA TYR A 139 -4.55 -0.25 9.86
C TYR A 139 -4.50 -0.73 11.32
N GLU A 140 -5.42 -0.28 12.15
CA GLU A 140 -5.49 -0.72 13.55
C GLU A 140 -5.77 -2.21 13.69
N THR A 141 -6.60 -2.79 12.81
CA THR A 141 -6.87 -4.23 12.80
C THR A 141 -5.61 -5.04 12.50
N VAL A 142 -4.83 -4.64 11.49
CA VAL A 142 -3.57 -5.33 11.12
C VAL A 142 -2.47 -5.07 12.15
N ASN A 143 -2.44 -3.85 12.74
CA ASN A 143 -1.42 -3.47 13.72
C ASN A 143 -1.72 -3.97 15.14
N ARG A 144 -2.90 -4.59 15.37
CA ARG A 144 -3.35 -5.03 16.69
C ARG A 144 -2.34 -5.95 17.36
N ASN A 145 -2.06 -5.67 18.65
CA ASN A 145 -1.22 -6.48 19.53
C ASN A 145 0.28 -6.55 19.15
N ARG A 146 0.73 -5.96 18.04
CA ARG A 146 2.14 -6.03 17.63
C ARG A 146 3.11 -5.48 18.68
N GLU A 147 2.77 -4.35 19.30
CA GLU A 147 3.58 -3.75 20.36
C GLU A 147 3.68 -4.66 21.60
N LEU A 148 2.60 -5.36 21.94
CA LEU A 148 2.58 -6.31 23.04
C LEU A 148 3.49 -7.52 22.82
N GLU A 149 3.73 -7.84 21.55
CA GLU A 149 4.57 -8.96 21.11
C GLU A 149 5.98 -8.53 20.73
N GLY A 150 6.30 -7.24 20.92
CA GLY A 150 7.64 -6.69 20.66
C GLY A 150 7.94 -6.42 19.19
N TYR A 151 6.92 -6.46 18.31
CA TYR A 151 7.10 -6.11 16.89
C TYR A 151 6.93 -4.60 16.66
N PRO A 152 7.65 -4.03 15.69
CA PRO A 152 7.44 -2.65 15.29
C PRO A 152 6.04 -2.49 14.65
N PRO A 153 5.47 -1.25 14.66
CA PRO A 153 4.24 -0.97 13.95
C PRO A 153 4.32 -1.38 12.48
N VAL A 154 3.19 -1.84 11.92
CA VAL A 154 3.07 -2.13 10.49
C VAL A 154 3.35 -0.88 9.67
N THR A 155 4.11 -1.00 8.60
CA THR A 155 4.31 0.11 7.66
C THR A 155 3.14 0.20 6.69
N LEU A 156 2.43 1.33 6.64
CA LEU A 156 1.44 1.64 5.62
C LEU A 156 2.09 2.49 4.52
N LEU A 157 2.44 1.84 3.39
CA LEU A 157 2.98 2.47 2.21
C LEU A 157 1.88 2.77 1.20
N MET A 158 1.57 4.04 1.00
CA MET A 158 0.50 4.52 0.12
C MET A 158 1.09 5.09 -1.17
N LEU A 159 0.63 4.55 -2.31
CA LEU A 159 1.13 4.89 -3.64
C LEU A 159 0.03 5.57 -4.46
N ALA A 160 0.31 6.70 -5.09
CA ALA A 160 -0.65 7.36 -5.96
C ALA A 160 -0.01 8.15 -7.09
N ASN A 161 -0.83 8.42 -8.10
CA ASN A 161 -0.55 9.48 -9.07
C ASN A 161 -1.01 10.83 -8.50
N ALA A 162 -0.32 11.91 -8.86
CA ALA A 162 -0.62 13.26 -8.40
C ALA A 162 -1.89 13.83 -9.08
N ASN A 163 -3.06 13.28 -8.74
CA ASN A 163 -4.33 13.66 -9.36
C ASN A 163 -5.13 14.70 -8.58
N ASP A 164 -5.03 14.66 -7.24
CA ASP A 164 -5.82 15.51 -6.34
C ASP A 164 -5.13 15.62 -4.98
N SER A 165 -4.74 16.81 -4.57
CA SER A 165 -4.14 17.07 -3.25
C SER A 165 -5.17 17.11 -2.12
N ALA A 166 -6.44 17.39 -2.42
CA ALA A 166 -7.52 17.47 -1.44
C ALA A 166 -8.30 16.15 -1.28
N ASN A 167 -7.60 15.00 -1.36
CA ASN A 167 -8.22 13.70 -1.12
C ASN A 167 -8.49 13.45 0.37
N ALA A 168 -9.42 12.53 0.67
CA ALA A 168 -9.90 12.25 2.03
C ALA A 168 -8.75 11.85 2.99
N ILE A 169 -7.78 11.10 2.50
CA ILE A 169 -6.64 10.61 3.31
C ILE A 169 -5.70 11.77 3.67
N PHE A 170 -5.41 12.68 2.73
CA PHE A 170 -4.59 13.87 3.03
C PHE A 170 -5.29 14.82 4.00
N VAL A 171 -6.63 14.96 3.88
CA VAL A 171 -7.42 15.73 4.85
C VAL A 171 -7.31 15.11 6.24
N TYR A 172 -7.55 13.82 6.36
CA TYR A 172 -7.47 13.08 7.62
C TYR A 172 -6.07 13.14 8.26
N LEU A 173 -5.03 12.96 7.45
CA LEU A 173 -3.64 13.03 7.90
C LEU A 173 -3.10 14.48 8.03
N LYS A 174 -3.92 15.51 7.79
CA LYS A 174 -3.55 16.93 7.85
C LYS A 174 -2.36 17.29 6.92
N LEU A 175 -2.32 16.71 5.72
CA LEU A 175 -1.23 16.87 4.77
C LEU A 175 -1.55 17.78 3.58
N VAL A 176 -2.80 18.25 3.43
CA VAL A 176 -3.23 19.06 2.27
C VAL A 176 -2.35 20.30 2.09
N SER A 177 -2.26 21.15 3.10
CA SER A 177 -1.45 22.40 3.02
C SER A 177 0.04 22.14 2.83
N ILE A 178 0.53 21.01 3.32
CA ILE A 178 1.94 20.59 3.15
C ILE A 178 2.16 20.18 1.69
N ALA A 179 1.30 19.32 1.15
CA ALA A 179 1.38 18.88 -0.24
C ALA A 179 1.28 20.06 -1.22
N GLU A 180 0.35 21.00 -0.99
CA GLU A 180 0.20 22.20 -1.79
C GLU A 180 1.49 23.07 -1.76
N LYS A 181 2.05 23.34 -0.57
CA LYS A 181 3.31 24.08 -0.45
C LYS A 181 4.48 23.39 -1.18
N MET A 182 4.54 22.05 -1.12
CA MET A 182 5.55 21.28 -1.84
C MET A 182 5.37 21.39 -3.36
N GLN A 183 4.13 21.34 -3.85
CA GLN A 183 3.82 21.50 -5.28
C GLN A 183 4.15 22.91 -5.78
N VAL A 184 3.77 23.96 -5.04
CA VAL A 184 4.04 25.34 -5.40
C VAL A 184 5.55 25.64 -5.50
N LYS A 185 6.38 25.02 -4.65
CA LYS A 185 7.83 25.15 -4.72
C LYS A 185 8.43 24.57 -6.00
N GLY A 186 7.75 23.65 -6.66
CA GLY A 186 8.10 23.09 -7.98
C GLY A 186 9.45 22.37 -8.05
N LYS A 187 10.10 22.10 -6.93
CA LYS A 187 11.35 21.33 -6.86
C LYS A 187 11.04 19.89 -6.48
N PHE A 188 11.32 18.96 -7.39
CA PHE A 188 11.12 17.53 -7.16
C PHE A 188 12.44 16.75 -7.28
N PRO A 189 12.64 15.67 -6.49
CA PRO A 189 11.72 15.18 -5.47
C PRO A 189 11.60 16.11 -4.28
N ALA A 190 10.39 16.27 -3.73
CA ALA A 190 10.13 17.04 -2.52
C ALA A 190 9.75 16.09 -1.38
N ILE A 191 10.31 16.33 -0.19
CA ILE A 191 10.16 15.45 0.98
C ILE A 191 9.61 16.26 2.15
N TYR A 192 8.55 15.76 2.77
CA TYR A 192 8.10 16.16 4.11
C TYR A 192 8.19 14.96 5.06
N ARG A 193 8.69 15.17 6.25
CA ARG A 193 8.86 14.12 7.26
C ARG A 193 8.57 14.66 8.66
N ASN A 194 7.90 13.86 9.46
CA ASN A 194 7.84 13.95 10.91
C ASN A 194 7.95 12.54 11.54
N ASP A 195 7.68 12.39 12.83
CA ASP A 195 7.85 11.11 13.55
C ASP A 195 6.92 10.00 13.06
N THR A 196 5.76 10.35 12.50
CA THR A 196 4.74 9.37 12.08
C THR A 196 4.48 9.34 10.59
N ARG A 197 4.91 10.36 9.82
CA ARG A 197 4.51 10.53 8.42
C ARG A 197 5.70 10.94 7.56
N LEU A 198 5.80 10.29 6.40
CA LEU A 198 6.71 10.66 5.33
C LEU A 198 5.90 10.87 4.06
N LEU A 199 5.94 12.07 3.48
CA LEU A 199 5.37 12.37 2.16
C LEU A 199 6.50 12.67 1.19
N LEU A 200 6.57 11.89 0.13
CA LEU A 200 7.49 12.07 -0.98
C LEU A 200 6.71 12.39 -2.25
N LEU A 201 6.94 13.56 -2.84
CA LEU A 201 6.44 13.95 -4.16
C LEU A 201 7.57 13.81 -5.18
N ILE A 202 7.31 13.05 -6.29
CA ILE A 202 8.28 12.75 -7.35
C ILE A 202 7.70 13.00 -8.74
#